data_fd9755acb9f9f7c20885683a92a6e344
#
_entry.id   fd9755acb9f9f7c20885683a92a6e344
#
_cell.length_a   1.000
_cell.length_b   1.000
_cell.length_c   1.000
_cell.angle_alpha   90.00
_cell.angle_beta   90.00
_cell.angle_gamma   90.00
#
_symmetry.space_group_name_H-M   'P 1'
#
loop_
_entity.id
_entity.type
_entity.pdbx_description
1 polymer ?
#
loop_
_entity_poly.entity_id
_entity_poly.type
_entity_poly.pdbx_seq_one_letter_code
_entity_poly.pdbx_strand_id
1 'polypeptide(L)'
;MLTSSSRVVHQVGSQCIMGCLGLDSDSHILLDSMRKKLASHEDLELEPHSIARCVSNILYEKGLYLTPLIAGLDDKRQPYICSMDGLGSQVVTRDFAVSGTASGTLFAICEAQYQGGLEEDELVALAKRCFSLAMQRDVMSGGECKVFLLSRRGVGISAFITDDAW
;
A
#
# COMPACT_ATOMS: atom_id res chain seq x y z
N MET A 1 -5.70 15.44 -2.56
CA MET A 1 -6.77 15.24 -1.58
C MET A 1 -6.59 13.85 -0.95
N LEU A 2 -6.49 13.77 0.38
CA LEU A 2 -6.37 12.48 1.08
C LEU A 2 -7.79 11.99 1.37
N THR A 3 -8.22 10.93 0.71
CA THR A 3 -9.49 10.27 1.00
C THR A 3 -9.20 8.92 1.65
N SER A 4 -9.78 8.67 2.81
CA SER A 4 -9.67 7.39 3.52
C SER A 4 -10.88 6.54 3.15
N SER A 5 -10.67 5.45 2.44
CA SER A 5 -11.70 4.43 2.20
C SER A 5 -11.54 3.22 3.13
N SER A 6 -10.44 3.15 3.85
CA SER A 6 -10.17 2.16 4.90
C SER A 6 -9.27 2.78 5.97
N ARG A 7 -9.17 2.15 7.14
CA ARG A 7 -8.24 2.60 8.20
C ARG A 7 -6.77 2.41 7.83
N VAL A 8 -6.47 1.52 6.91
CA VAL A 8 -5.11 1.07 6.57
C VAL A 8 -4.63 1.65 5.25
N VAL A 9 -5.51 1.82 4.24
CA VAL A 9 -5.14 2.29 2.91
C VAL A 9 -5.71 3.68 2.65
N HIS A 10 -4.83 4.57 2.20
CA HIS A 10 -5.14 5.97 1.93
C HIS A 10 -4.73 6.32 0.51
N GLN A 11 -5.58 7.04 -0.20
CA GLN A 11 -5.21 7.64 -1.47
C GLN A 11 -4.43 8.92 -1.21
N VAL A 12 -3.24 9.02 -1.81
CA VAL A 12 -2.33 10.17 -1.70
C VAL A 12 -2.09 10.74 -3.09
N GLY A 13 -2.83 11.78 -3.43
CA GLY A 13 -2.84 12.30 -4.80
C GLY A 13 -3.77 11.54 -5.74
N SER A 14 -3.65 11.78 -7.05
CA SER A 14 -4.53 11.20 -8.08
C SER A 14 -4.10 9.80 -8.49
N GLN A 15 -2.81 9.51 -8.45
CA GLN A 15 -2.18 8.31 -9.01
C GLN A 15 -1.31 7.56 -7.99
N CYS A 16 -1.60 7.70 -6.68
CA CYS A 16 -0.84 7.06 -5.64
C CYS A 16 -1.74 6.62 -4.47
N ILE A 17 -1.47 5.42 -3.97
CA ILE A 17 -2.08 4.85 -2.78
C ILE A 17 -0.98 4.47 -1.78
N MET A 18 -1.28 4.59 -0.50
CA MET A 18 -0.39 4.24 0.59
C MET A 18 -1.10 3.35 1.60
N GLY A 19 -0.53 2.20 1.89
CA GLY A 19 -0.91 1.35 3.01
C GLY A 19 -0.09 1.73 4.24
N CYS A 20 -0.73 1.97 5.38
CA CYS A 20 -0.07 2.23 6.66
C CYS A 20 -0.32 1.04 7.58
N LEU A 21 0.71 0.26 7.86
CA LEU A 21 0.65 -0.92 8.72
C LEU A 21 1.49 -0.67 9.98
N GLY A 22 0.92 -0.93 11.15
CA GLY A 22 1.53 -0.69 12.46
C GLY A 22 0.56 -0.06 13.44
N LEU A 23 1.01 0.85 14.29
CA LEU A 23 0.15 1.52 15.27
C LEU A 23 -0.79 2.53 14.58
N ASP A 24 -2.09 2.44 14.89
CA ASP A 24 -3.11 3.32 14.32
C ASP A 24 -2.88 4.80 14.67
N SER A 25 -2.46 5.07 15.92
CA SER A 25 -2.06 6.42 16.35
C SER A 25 -0.95 7.02 15.49
N ASP A 26 0.04 6.21 15.15
CA ASP A 26 1.20 6.65 14.36
C ASP A 26 0.81 6.87 12.89
N SER A 27 -0.13 6.09 12.39
CA SER A 27 -0.73 6.31 11.05
C SER A 27 -1.38 7.70 10.96
N HIS A 28 -2.12 8.12 11.98
CA HIS A 28 -2.69 9.46 12.05
C HIS A 28 -1.63 10.55 12.09
N ILE A 29 -0.56 10.36 12.89
CA ILE A 29 0.56 11.31 12.95
C ILE A 29 1.27 11.43 11.59
N LEU A 30 1.48 10.30 10.90
CA LEU A 30 2.06 10.29 9.56
C LEU A 30 1.20 11.07 8.57
N LEU A 31 -0.10 10.77 8.52
CA LEU A 31 -1.05 11.41 7.60
C LEU A 31 -1.16 12.92 7.84
N ASP A 32 -1.23 13.36 9.09
CA ASP A 32 -1.26 14.79 9.43
C ASP A 32 0.04 15.51 9.08
N SER A 33 1.18 14.83 9.29
CA SER A 33 2.49 15.38 8.91
C SER A 33 2.62 15.51 7.40
N MET A 34 2.13 14.50 6.66
CA MET A 34 2.07 14.56 5.19
C MET A 34 1.17 15.70 4.71
N ARG A 35 -0.06 15.82 5.26
CA ARG A 35 -0.96 16.92 4.87
C ARG A 35 -0.30 18.28 5.03
N LYS A 36 0.41 18.51 6.15
CA LYS A 36 1.13 19.77 6.41
C LYS A 36 2.28 19.99 5.42
N LYS A 37 3.07 18.95 5.12
CA LYS A 37 4.19 19.06 4.16
C LYS A 37 3.69 19.21 2.72
N LEU A 38 2.56 18.59 2.36
CA LEU A 38 1.99 18.64 1.01
C LEU A 38 1.11 19.87 0.76
N ALA A 39 0.57 20.52 1.80
CA ALA A 39 -0.24 21.72 1.67
C ALA A 39 0.50 22.89 0.97
N SER A 40 1.83 22.95 1.07
CA SER A 40 2.65 23.91 0.35
C SER A 40 2.84 23.60 -1.14
N HIS A 41 2.31 22.46 -1.63
CA HIS A 41 2.48 21.95 -2.99
C HIS A 41 1.12 21.58 -3.60
N GLU A 42 0.03 22.22 -3.19
CA GLU A 42 -1.35 21.87 -3.60
C GLU A 42 -1.57 21.90 -5.13
N ASP A 43 -0.79 22.71 -5.85
CA ASP A 43 -0.87 22.84 -7.31
C ASP A 43 0.03 21.82 -8.08
N LEU A 44 0.82 21.00 -7.37
CA LEU A 44 1.74 20.06 -8.01
C LEU A 44 1.21 18.63 -7.86
N GLU A 45 1.05 17.94 -8.96
CA GLU A 45 0.83 16.49 -8.95
C GLU A 45 2.12 15.79 -8.51
N LEU A 46 2.11 15.30 -7.27
CA LEU A 46 3.30 14.71 -6.67
C LEU A 46 3.53 13.28 -7.19
N GLU A 47 4.70 13.06 -7.69
CA GLU A 47 5.20 11.76 -8.11
C GLU A 47 5.27 10.76 -6.95
N PRO A 48 4.97 9.46 -7.16
CA PRO A 48 5.02 8.44 -6.11
C PRO A 48 6.36 8.36 -5.39
N HIS A 49 7.48 8.58 -6.09
CA HIS A 49 8.81 8.58 -5.48
C HIS A 49 9.02 9.78 -4.54
N SER A 50 8.45 10.94 -4.86
CA SER A 50 8.51 12.13 -3.99
C SER A 50 7.67 11.94 -2.74
N ILE A 51 6.50 11.29 -2.87
CA ILE A 51 5.67 10.88 -1.75
C ILE A 51 6.43 9.89 -0.87
N ALA A 52 7.06 8.88 -1.46
CA ALA A 52 7.87 7.89 -0.74
C ALA A 52 9.00 8.55 0.06
N ARG A 53 9.70 9.50 -0.55
CA ARG A 53 10.75 10.27 0.12
C ARG A 53 10.22 11.12 1.27
N CYS A 54 9.06 11.74 1.09
CA CYS A 54 8.41 12.52 2.15
C CYS A 54 8.05 11.63 3.34
N VAL A 55 7.46 10.46 3.09
CA VAL A 55 7.11 9.46 4.11
C VAL A 55 8.34 8.97 4.86
N SER A 56 9.39 8.57 4.13
CA SER A 56 10.67 8.13 4.69
C SER A 56 11.25 9.17 5.67
N ASN A 57 11.28 10.43 5.27
CA ASN A 57 11.78 11.51 6.13
C ASN A 57 10.94 11.68 7.40
N ILE A 58 9.61 11.59 7.29
CA ILE A 58 8.71 11.70 8.45
C ILE A 58 8.91 10.54 9.43
N LEU A 59 9.06 9.31 8.91
CA LEU A 59 9.35 8.12 9.72
C LEU A 59 10.65 8.31 10.51
N TYR A 60 11.71 8.72 9.83
CA TYR A 60 13.01 8.96 10.44
C TYR A 60 12.97 10.07 11.49
N GLU A 61 12.33 11.22 11.16
CA GLU A 61 12.24 12.38 12.06
C GLU A 61 11.42 12.09 13.33
N LYS A 62 10.38 11.28 13.23
CA LYS A 62 9.40 11.07 14.31
C LYS A 62 9.52 9.72 15.01
N GLY A 63 10.23 8.76 14.45
CA GLY A 63 10.36 7.42 15.04
C GLY A 63 9.02 6.69 15.14
N LEU A 64 8.20 6.73 14.08
CA LEU A 64 6.87 6.11 14.07
C LEU A 64 6.98 4.59 13.89
N TYR A 65 6.09 3.87 14.58
CA TYR A 65 6.04 2.40 14.53
C TYR A 65 5.14 1.94 13.38
N LEU A 66 5.62 2.16 12.15
CA LEU A 66 4.89 1.87 10.92
C LEU A 66 5.81 1.18 9.90
N THR A 67 5.20 0.37 9.04
CA THR A 67 5.81 -0.21 7.85
C THR A 67 4.97 0.16 6.62
N PRO A 68 5.09 1.38 6.09
CA PRO A 68 4.28 1.83 4.98
C PRO A 68 4.62 1.09 3.68
N LEU A 69 3.58 0.96 2.84
CA LEU A 69 3.70 0.46 1.48
C LEU A 69 3.06 1.49 0.55
N ILE A 70 3.81 1.94 -0.46
CA ILE A 70 3.36 2.94 -1.42
C ILE A 70 3.30 2.30 -2.79
N ALA A 71 2.18 2.47 -3.47
CA ALA A 71 2.01 2.06 -4.87
C ALA A 71 1.44 3.22 -5.67
N GLY A 72 2.01 3.46 -6.84
CA GLY A 72 1.60 4.57 -7.70
C GLY A 72 1.98 4.37 -9.16
N LEU A 73 1.53 5.29 -10.00
CA LEU A 73 1.98 5.42 -11.38
C LEU A 73 2.76 6.74 -11.50
N ASP A 74 3.95 6.68 -12.11
CA ASP A 74 4.75 7.88 -12.39
C ASP A 74 4.17 8.69 -13.57
N ASP A 75 4.82 9.80 -13.94
CA ASP A 75 4.44 10.68 -15.05
C ASP A 75 4.43 9.92 -16.40
N LYS A 76 5.25 8.88 -16.53
CA LYS A 76 5.30 7.99 -17.70
C LYS A 76 4.32 6.83 -17.62
N ARG A 77 3.45 6.81 -16.60
CA ARG A 77 2.50 5.74 -16.33
C ARG A 77 3.17 4.39 -16.06
N GLN A 78 4.39 4.40 -15.54
CA GLN A 78 5.08 3.19 -15.09
C GLN A 78 4.74 2.90 -13.62
N PRO A 79 4.55 1.62 -13.26
CA PRO A 79 4.27 1.26 -11.87
C PRO A 79 5.47 1.55 -10.97
N TYR A 80 5.17 2.11 -9.80
CA TYR A 80 6.12 2.33 -8.73
C TYR A 80 5.59 1.67 -7.46
N ILE A 81 6.38 0.80 -6.87
CA ILE A 81 6.06 0.11 -5.62
C ILE A 81 7.23 0.30 -4.66
N CYS A 82 6.95 0.79 -3.47
CA CYS A 82 7.95 1.01 -2.44
C CYS A 82 7.42 0.53 -1.08
N SER A 83 8.16 -0.36 -0.45
CA SER A 83 7.95 -0.72 0.96
C SER A 83 8.99 -0.04 1.84
N MET A 84 8.62 0.23 3.09
CA MET A 84 9.51 0.88 4.06
C MET A 84 9.49 0.15 5.39
N ASP A 85 10.61 0.22 6.10
CA ASP A 85 10.68 -0.14 7.51
C ASP A 85 10.32 1.05 8.42
N GLY A 86 10.31 0.82 9.74
CA GLY A 86 10.00 1.86 10.72
C GLY A 86 11.03 2.99 10.82
N LEU A 87 12.20 2.83 10.21
CA LEU A 87 13.24 3.87 10.13
C LEU A 87 13.17 4.67 8.82
N GLY A 88 12.24 4.29 7.92
CA GLY A 88 12.09 4.94 6.63
C GLY A 88 13.05 4.42 5.55
N SER A 89 13.74 3.29 5.76
CA SER A 89 14.51 2.64 4.70
C SER A 89 13.59 2.21 3.57
N GLN A 90 13.94 2.53 2.33
CA GLN A 90 13.11 2.29 1.16
C GLN A 90 13.60 1.08 0.37
N VAL A 91 12.68 0.17 0.05
CA VAL A 91 12.90 -0.91 -0.92
C VAL A 91 11.94 -0.70 -2.08
N VAL A 92 12.48 -0.32 -3.23
CA VAL A 92 11.71 -0.13 -4.46
C VAL A 92 11.75 -1.39 -5.29
N THR A 93 10.59 -1.88 -5.71
CA THR A 93 10.45 -3.07 -6.54
C THR A 93 9.55 -2.77 -7.75
N ARG A 94 9.64 -3.63 -8.77
CA ARG A 94 8.78 -3.56 -9.96
C ARG A 94 7.71 -4.65 -10.00
N ASP A 95 7.85 -5.64 -9.14
CA ASP A 95 7.01 -6.84 -9.17
C ASP A 95 5.92 -6.77 -8.10
N PHE A 96 6.29 -7.01 -6.85
CA PHE A 96 5.36 -6.93 -5.72
C PHE A 96 6.09 -6.54 -4.44
N ALA A 97 5.32 -6.07 -3.47
CA ALA A 97 5.78 -5.86 -2.10
C ALA A 97 4.71 -6.34 -1.11
N VAL A 98 5.15 -6.79 0.04
CA VAL A 98 4.28 -7.26 1.12
C VAL A 98 4.64 -6.57 2.43
N SER A 99 3.66 -6.38 3.29
CA SER A 99 3.84 -5.80 4.62
C SER A 99 2.76 -6.32 5.57
N GLY A 100 3.01 -6.23 6.88
CA GLY A 100 2.09 -6.66 7.92
C GLY A 100 2.44 -8.00 8.55
N THR A 101 1.56 -8.50 9.42
CA THR A 101 1.77 -9.72 10.22
C THR A 101 1.93 -10.98 9.37
N ALA A 102 1.18 -11.06 8.26
CA ALA A 102 1.25 -12.16 7.30
C ALA A 102 2.37 -12.03 6.26
N SER A 103 3.27 -11.02 6.35
CA SER A 103 4.23 -10.69 5.29
C SER A 103 5.11 -11.86 4.85
N GLY A 104 5.61 -12.67 5.79
CA GLY A 104 6.45 -13.83 5.46
C GLY A 104 5.71 -14.89 4.64
N THR A 105 4.47 -15.18 5.01
CA THR A 105 3.60 -16.11 4.27
C THR A 105 3.20 -15.54 2.91
N LEU A 106 2.79 -14.26 2.88
CA LEU A 106 2.43 -13.57 1.65
C LEU A 106 3.60 -13.48 0.67
N PHE A 107 4.81 -13.21 1.15
CA PHE A 107 5.98 -13.14 0.30
C PHE A 107 6.22 -14.47 -0.43
N ALA A 108 6.19 -15.57 0.31
CA ALA A 108 6.38 -16.91 -0.28
C ALA A 108 5.29 -17.27 -1.30
N ILE A 109 4.03 -16.89 -1.02
CA ILE A 109 2.90 -17.14 -1.92
C ILE A 109 3.02 -16.28 -3.19
N CYS A 110 3.34 -15.01 -3.03
CA CYS A 110 3.52 -14.10 -4.17
C CYS A 110 4.69 -14.54 -5.05
N GLU A 111 5.83 -14.90 -4.45
CA GLU A 111 7.00 -15.42 -5.18
C GLU A 111 6.67 -16.66 -6.01
N ALA A 112 5.82 -17.54 -5.48
CA ALA A 112 5.43 -18.78 -6.16
C ALA A 112 4.37 -18.56 -7.26
N GLN A 113 3.56 -17.52 -7.18
CA GLN A 113 2.38 -17.36 -8.04
C GLN A 113 2.41 -16.13 -8.95
N TYR A 114 3.21 -15.11 -8.61
CA TYR A 114 3.30 -13.90 -9.43
C TYR A 114 4.07 -14.18 -10.72
N GLN A 115 3.49 -13.73 -11.82
CA GLN A 115 4.13 -13.70 -13.13
C GLN A 115 3.93 -12.31 -13.72
N GLY A 116 4.96 -11.73 -14.30
CA GLY A 116 4.86 -10.43 -14.94
C GLY A 116 3.89 -10.42 -16.13
N GLY A 117 3.29 -9.27 -16.42
CA GLY A 117 2.44 -9.08 -17.60
C GLY A 117 0.99 -9.57 -17.46
N LEU A 118 0.51 -9.69 -16.24
CA LEU A 118 -0.90 -10.03 -15.94
C LEU A 118 -1.84 -8.90 -16.36
N GLU A 119 -2.99 -9.27 -16.92
CA GLU A 119 -4.10 -8.33 -17.13
C GLU A 119 -4.81 -7.96 -15.81
N GLU A 120 -5.61 -6.88 -15.83
CA GLU A 120 -6.24 -6.33 -14.61
C GLU A 120 -7.05 -7.38 -13.84
N ASP A 121 -7.87 -8.17 -14.53
CA ASP A 121 -8.72 -9.20 -13.92
C ASP A 121 -7.90 -10.35 -13.32
N GLU A 122 -6.81 -10.74 -13.98
CA GLU A 122 -5.89 -11.78 -13.53
C GLU A 122 -5.14 -11.31 -12.29
N LEU A 123 -4.70 -10.04 -12.27
CA LEU A 123 -4.02 -9.44 -11.11
C LEU A 123 -4.94 -9.36 -9.90
N VAL A 124 -6.20 -8.97 -10.09
CA VAL A 124 -7.20 -8.94 -9.03
C VAL A 124 -7.49 -10.35 -8.50
N ALA A 125 -7.61 -11.33 -9.39
CA ALA A 125 -7.83 -12.73 -9.00
C ALA A 125 -6.64 -13.28 -8.21
N LEU A 126 -5.41 -12.98 -8.65
CA LEU A 126 -4.18 -13.35 -7.93
C LEU A 126 -4.14 -12.71 -6.54
N ALA A 127 -4.41 -11.41 -6.43
CA ALA A 127 -4.44 -10.71 -5.14
C ALA A 127 -5.44 -11.35 -4.17
N LYS A 128 -6.67 -11.63 -4.62
CA LYS A 128 -7.69 -12.32 -3.82
C LYS A 128 -7.21 -13.68 -3.34
N ARG A 129 -6.61 -14.47 -4.22
CA ARG A 129 -6.09 -15.80 -3.89
C ARG A 129 -4.94 -15.74 -2.88
N CYS A 130 -3.99 -14.82 -3.06
CA CYS A 130 -2.89 -14.61 -2.12
C CYS A 130 -3.42 -14.24 -0.74
N PHE A 131 -4.39 -13.32 -0.68
CA PHE A 131 -5.02 -12.92 0.58
C PHE A 131 -5.72 -14.08 1.27
N SER A 132 -6.57 -14.83 0.56
CA SER A 132 -7.28 -15.98 1.15
C SER A 132 -6.31 -17.00 1.73
N LEU A 133 -5.23 -17.32 1.03
CA LEU A 133 -4.22 -18.26 1.51
C LEU A 133 -3.44 -17.72 2.71
N ALA A 134 -3.16 -16.43 2.77
CA ALA A 134 -2.47 -15.81 3.89
C ALA A 134 -3.36 -15.78 5.14
N MET A 135 -4.64 -15.44 5.00
CA MET A 135 -5.59 -15.38 6.10
C MET A 135 -5.83 -16.74 6.77
N GLN A 136 -5.75 -17.84 6.03
CA GLN A 136 -5.82 -19.19 6.61
C GLN A 136 -4.66 -19.52 7.54
N ARG A 137 -3.58 -18.74 7.52
CA ARG A 137 -2.34 -18.98 8.29
C ARG A 137 -1.99 -17.87 9.27
N ASP A 138 -2.65 -16.73 9.17
CA ASP A 138 -2.41 -15.57 10.05
C ASP A 138 -3.60 -15.33 10.96
N VAL A 139 -3.42 -15.64 12.24
CA VAL A 139 -4.44 -15.47 13.29
C VAL A 139 -4.81 -14.00 13.52
N MET A 140 -3.91 -13.09 13.19
CA MET A 140 -4.11 -11.64 13.37
C MET A 140 -4.89 -10.98 12.24
N SER A 141 -5.05 -11.67 11.11
CA SER A 141 -5.74 -11.17 9.93
C SER A 141 -7.10 -11.85 9.78
N GLY A 142 -8.15 -11.07 9.46
CA GLY A 142 -9.49 -11.62 9.26
C GLY A 142 -10.49 -10.56 8.81
N GLY A 143 -11.66 -11.01 8.36
CA GLY A 143 -12.78 -10.17 7.99
C GLY A 143 -12.77 -9.71 6.53
N GLU A 144 -13.26 -8.51 6.29
CA GLU A 144 -13.35 -7.94 4.93
C GLU A 144 -11.99 -7.60 4.35
N CYS A 145 -11.74 -8.09 3.15
CA CYS A 145 -10.55 -7.75 2.37
C CYS A 145 -10.90 -6.73 1.28
N LYS A 146 -10.03 -5.73 1.10
CA LYS A 146 -10.19 -4.70 0.07
C LYS A 146 -9.04 -4.74 -0.91
N VAL A 147 -9.35 -4.83 -2.19
CA VAL A 147 -8.38 -4.71 -3.27
C VAL A 147 -8.53 -3.33 -3.91
N PHE A 148 -7.45 -2.58 -3.95
CA PHE A 148 -7.35 -1.29 -4.61
C PHE A 148 -6.62 -1.49 -5.93
N LEU A 149 -7.31 -1.23 -7.03
CA LEU A 149 -6.74 -1.28 -8.37
C LEU A 149 -6.41 0.13 -8.83
N LEU A 150 -5.13 0.40 -9.04
CA LEU A 150 -4.67 1.65 -9.62
C LEU A 150 -4.40 1.45 -11.10
N SER A 151 -5.19 2.08 -11.94
CA SER A 151 -5.08 2.03 -13.40
C SER A 151 -4.89 3.42 -13.99
N ARG A 152 -4.66 3.48 -15.30
CA ARG A 152 -4.61 4.76 -16.04
C ARG A 152 -5.90 5.57 -15.93
N ARG A 153 -7.02 4.94 -15.56
CA ARG A 153 -8.34 5.58 -15.38
C ARG A 153 -8.56 6.12 -13.97
N GLY A 154 -7.65 5.81 -13.03
CA GLY A 154 -7.75 6.19 -11.63
C GLY A 154 -7.75 4.98 -10.69
N VAL A 155 -8.14 5.22 -9.44
CA VAL A 155 -8.21 4.19 -8.39
C VAL A 155 -9.59 3.55 -8.38
N GLY A 156 -9.64 2.27 -8.66
CA GLY A 156 -10.82 1.41 -8.46
C GLY A 156 -10.72 0.66 -7.12
N ILE A 157 -11.85 0.38 -6.49
CA ILE A 157 -11.91 -0.40 -5.25
C ILE A 157 -12.80 -1.60 -5.49
N SER A 158 -12.30 -2.79 -5.16
CA SER A 158 -13.07 -4.02 -5.09
C SER A 158 -12.95 -4.57 -3.68
N ALA A 159 -14.07 -4.73 -2.99
CA ALA A 159 -14.14 -5.38 -1.69
C ALA A 159 -14.63 -6.81 -1.85
N PHE A 160 -14.11 -7.73 -1.05
CA PHE A 160 -14.63 -9.10 -0.96
C PHE A 160 -14.48 -9.60 0.48
N ILE A 161 -15.37 -10.50 0.86
CA ILE A 161 -15.31 -11.20 2.14
C ILE A 161 -14.69 -12.56 1.86
N THR A 162 -13.71 -12.96 2.64
CA THR A 162 -13.20 -14.33 2.59
C THR A 162 -14.17 -15.20 3.38
N ASP A 163 -14.73 -16.24 2.75
CA ASP A 163 -15.71 -17.15 3.36
C ASP A 163 -15.15 -17.97 4.54
N ASP A 164 -13.84 -17.88 4.79
CA ASP A 164 -13.14 -18.58 5.87
C ASP A 164 -12.95 -17.72 7.14
N ALA A 165 -13.91 -16.84 7.46
CA ALA A 165 -13.95 -16.22 8.78
C ALA A 165 -14.39 -17.26 9.81
N TRP A 166 -13.51 -17.56 10.77
CA TRP A 166 -13.71 -18.43 11.95
C TRP A 166 -14.95 -18.08 12.75
#